data_734d0bebaf8edd8f062ffe174878fbd0
#
_entry.id   734d0bebaf8edd8f062ffe174878fbd0
#
_cell.length_a   1.000
_cell.length_b   1.000
_cell.length_c   1.000
_cell.angle_alpha   90.00
_cell.angle_beta   90.00
_cell.angle_gamma   90.00
#
_symmetry.space_group_name_H-M   'P 1'
#
loop_
_entity.id
_entity.type
_entity.pdbx_description
1 polymer ?
#
loop_
_entity_poly.entity_id
_entity_poly.type
_entity_poly.pdbx_seq_one_letter_code
_entity_poly.pdbx_strand_id
1 'polypeptide(L)'
;MTKHKNKQQWLDEHFNDEYVKKAQQMGLRSRAVFKLEEIDKKDKLIHPNQIVVDLGAAPGGWSEYTYKKVGSKGQVIAMDLLDIEPIKGVSFLKGDFSDDTVFAELQTMINNLPVDVVLSDIAPNMSGSKAIDQPKSMYLAELALDFAINSLHKKGVFLIKLFHVIVFLFQLNNFKKTKMTTKEDVK
;
A
#
# COMPACT_ATOMS: atom_id res chain seq x y z
N MET A 1 -18.71 13.22 -26.31
CA MET A 1 -17.29 13.34 -26.70
C MET A 1 -16.46 13.45 -25.45
N THR A 2 -15.92 12.35 -24.96
CA THR A 2 -15.02 12.30 -23.80
C THR A 2 -13.65 12.76 -24.25
N LYS A 3 -13.20 13.93 -23.78
CA LYS A 3 -11.85 14.43 -24.02
C LYS A 3 -10.85 13.43 -23.41
N HIS A 4 -10.13 12.69 -24.25
CA HIS A 4 -8.88 12.05 -23.84
C HIS A 4 -8.00 13.17 -23.29
N LYS A 5 -7.74 13.19 -21.98
CA LYS A 5 -6.69 14.05 -21.42
C LYS A 5 -5.40 13.68 -22.14
N ASN A 6 -4.79 14.66 -22.80
CA ASN A 6 -3.56 14.48 -23.54
C ASN A 6 -2.48 14.05 -22.54
N LYS A 7 -1.64 13.07 -22.90
CA LYS A 7 -0.53 12.59 -22.06
C LYS A 7 0.31 13.75 -21.49
N GLN A 8 0.44 14.83 -22.28
CA GLN A 8 1.13 16.05 -21.86
C GLN A 8 0.42 16.76 -20.69
N GLN A 9 -0.90 16.92 -20.75
CA GLN A 9 -1.68 17.52 -19.65
C GLN A 9 -1.60 16.70 -18.35
N TRP A 10 -1.60 15.37 -18.47
CA TRP A 10 -1.43 14.50 -17.32
C TRP A 10 -0.02 14.65 -16.71
N LEU A 11 1.02 14.72 -17.55
CA LEU A 11 2.40 14.96 -17.10
C LEU A 11 2.53 16.31 -16.42
N ASP A 12 1.95 17.38 -17.00
CA ASP A 12 2.02 18.72 -16.45
C ASP A 12 1.28 18.83 -15.09
N GLU A 13 0.10 18.20 -14.97
CA GLU A 13 -0.62 18.09 -13.70
C GLU A 13 0.20 17.30 -12.66
N HIS A 14 0.85 16.22 -13.06
CA HIS A 14 1.67 15.39 -12.18
C HIS A 14 2.92 16.11 -11.70
N PHE A 15 3.66 16.77 -12.60
CA PHE A 15 4.88 17.53 -12.25
C PHE A 15 4.59 18.83 -11.48
N ASN A 16 3.39 19.38 -11.60
CA ASN A 16 2.97 20.56 -10.84
C ASN A 16 2.37 20.24 -9.47
N ASP A 17 2.12 18.97 -9.15
CA ASP A 17 1.65 18.57 -7.84
C ASP A 17 2.71 18.92 -6.77
N GLU A 18 2.34 19.75 -5.82
CA GLU A 18 3.21 20.21 -4.73
C GLU A 18 3.78 19.05 -3.90
N TYR A 19 3.01 17.97 -3.74
CA TYR A 19 3.47 16.77 -3.05
C TYR A 19 4.52 15.98 -3.84
N VAL A 20 4.46 15.99 -5.17
CA VAL A 20 5.51 15.40 -6.02
C VAL A 20 6.80 16.19 -5.87
N LYS A 21 6.74 17.52 -5.98
CA LYS A 21 7.91 18.39 -5.79
C LYS A 21 8.52 18.23 -4.40
N LYS A 22 7.66 18.21 -3.37
CA LYS A 22 8.09 18.01 -1.99
C LYS A 22 8.74 16.64 -1.79
N ALA A 23 8.18 15.58 -2.36
CA ALA A 23 8.76 14.25 -2.29
C ALA A 23 10.16 14.22 -2.93
N GLN A 24 10.32 14.81 -4.11
CA GLN A 24 11.61 14.91 -4.79
C GLN A 24 12.64 15.71 -3.96
N GLN A 25 12.26 16.85 -3.41
CA GLN A 25 13.13 17.67 -2.55
C GLN A 25 13.59 16.93 -1.29
N MET A 26 12.72 16.08 -0.74
CA MET A 26 13.00 15.28 0.44
C MET A 26 13.68 13.93 0.12
N GLY A 27 13.96 13.64 -1.15
CA GLY A 27 14.53 12.36 -1.57
C GLY A 27 13.62 11.16 -1.31
N LEU A 28 12.30 11.37 -1.25
CA LEU A 28 11.34 10.30 -1.05
C LEU A 28 11.03 9.59 -2.37
N ARG A 29 10.84 8.28 -2.33
CA ARG A 29 10.56 7.45 -3.50
C ARG A 29 9.22 7.76 -4.17
N SER A 30 8.23 8.21 -3.41
CA SER A 30 6.93 8.63 -3.94
C SER A 30 6.21 9.61 -3.02
N ARG A 31 5.29 10.40 -3.59
CA ARG A 31 4.39 11.28 -2.81
C ARG A 31 3.39 10.50 -1.94
N ALA A 32 3.16 9.22 -2.24
CA ALA A 32 2.25 8.38 -1.45
C ALA A 32 2.68 8.25 0.01
N VAL A 33 3.97 8.45 0.30
CA VAL A 33 4.53 8.45 1.65
C VAL A 33 3.82 9.43 2.56
N PHE A 34 3.52 10.64 2.08
CA PHE A 34 2.88 11.68 2.92
C PHE A 34 1.53 11.23 3.45
N LYS A 35 0.79 10.45 2.64
CA LYS A 35 -0.51 9.95 3.07
C LYS A 35 -0.39 8.86 4.14
N LEU A 36 0.55 7.93 3.98
CA LEU A 36 0.83 6.94 5.03
C LEU A 36 1.32 7.62 6.31
N GLU A 37 2.23 8.60 6.19
CA GLU A 37 2.75 9.34 7.33
C GLU A 37 1.66 10.08 8.11
N GLU A 38 0.72 10.73 7.40
CA GLU A 38 -0.40 11.43 8.00
C GLU A 38 -1.29 10.49 8.81
N ILE A 39 -1.64 9.36 8.21
CA ILE A 39 -2.46 8.33 8.82
C ILE A 39 -1.75 7.73 10.03
N ASP A 40 -0.48 7.36 9.87
CA ASP A 40 0.31 6.77 10.94
C ASP A 40 0.47 7.73 12.13
N LYS A 41 0.64 9.04 11.89
CA LYS A 41 0.66 10.06 12.95
C LYS A 41 -0.65 10.15 13.71
N LYS A 42 -1.79 10.04 13.02
CA LYS A 42 -3.13 10.14 13.60
C LYS A 42 -3.53 8.88 14.36
N ASP A 43 -3.36 7.74 13.73
CA ASP A 43 -3.91 6.47 14.19
C ASP A 43 -2.86 5.54 14.82
N LYS A 44 -1.56 5.93 14.77
CA LYS A 44 -0.42 5.19 15.33
C LYS A 44 -0.41 3.73 14.90
N LEU A 45 -0.32 3.52 13.58
CA LEU A 45 -0.44 2.19 13.00
C LEU A 45 0.85 1.38 13.08
N ILE A 46 1.99 2.07 12.89
CA ILE A 46 3.29 1.43 12.72
C ILE A 46 4.13 1.67 13.97
N HIS A 47 4.52 0.57 14.61
CA HIS A 47 5.30 0.57 15.83
C HIS A 47 6.64 -0.15 15.67
N PRO A 48 7.63 0.12 16.53
CA PRO A 48 8.88 -0.63 16.53
C PRO A 48 8.68 -2.13 16.68
N ASN A 49 9.53 -2.89 16.00
CA ASN A 49 9.61 -4.36 16.03
C ASN A 49 8.42 -5.11 15.39
N GLN A 50 7.54 -4.43 14.70
CA GLN A 50 6.42 -5.05 13.98
C GLN A 50 6.87 -5.79 12.72
N ILE A 51 6.04 -6.76 12.32
CA ILE A 51 6.10 -7.43 11.02
C ILE A 51 5.04 -6.80 10.13
N VAL A 52 5.48 -6.20 9.03
CA VAL A 52 4.62 -5.46 8.10
C VAL A 52 4.75 -6.03 6.69
N VAL A 53 3.62 -6.23 6.04
CA VAL A 53 3.55 -6.60 4.62
C VAL A 53 3.01 -5.41 3.83
N ASP A 54 3.71 -5.03 2.74
CA ASP A 54 3.37 -3.92 1.85
C ASP A 54 3.05 -4.49 0.45
N LEU A 55 1.77 -4.53 0.10
CA LEU A 55 1.23 -5.05 -1.16
C LEU A 55 1.06 -3.91 -2.16
N GLY A 56 1.69 -4.01 -3.34
CA GLY A 56 1.74 -2.93 -4.32
C GLY A 56 2.77 -1.87 -3.93
N ALA A 57 3.96 -2.33 -3.53
CA ALA A 57 4.98 -1.51 -2.90
C ALA A 57 5.66 -0.49 -3.82
N ALA A 58 5.69 -0.71 -5.15
CA ALA A 58 6.44 0.13 -6.08
C ALA A 58 5.99 1.60 -6.05
N PRO A 59 6.93 2.54 -6.00
CA PRO A 59 8.39 2.45 -6.08
C PRO A 59 9.10 2.25 -4.72
N GLY A 60 8.41 1.82 -3.67
CA GLY A 60 8.99 1.48 -2.36
C GLY A 60 8.85 2.57 -1.30
N GLY A 61 8.01 3.58 -1.54
CA GLY A 61 7.85 4.70 -0.62
C GLY A 61 7.27 4.28 0.74
N TRP A 62 6.21 3.48 0.74
CA TRP A 62 5.59 2.99 1.97
C TRP A 62 6.50 2.02 2.70
N SER A 63 7.15 1.12 1.98
CA SER A 63 8.11 0.16 2.56
C SER A 63 9.28 0.85 3.25
N GLU A 64 9.87 1.89 2.63
CA GLU A 64 10.98 2.66 3.22
C GLU A 64 10.54 3.41 4.48
N TYR A 65 9.38 4.08 4.45
CA TYR A 65 8.81 4.74 5.61
C TYR A 65 8.56 3.74 6.75
N THR A 66 7.96 2.63 6.42
CA THR A 66 7.62 1.56 7.37
C THR A 66 8.87 1.00 8.03
N TYR A 67 9.92 0.69 7.25
CA TYR A 67 11.16 0.18 7.81
C TYR A 67 11.83 1.17 8.77
N LYS A 68 11.81 2.47 8.45
CA LYS A 68 12.30 3.51 9.37
C LYS A 68 11.57 3.52 10.71
N LYS A 69 10.31 3.09 10.74
CA LYS A 69 9.46 3.04 11.95
C LYS A 69 9.63 1.75 12.74
N VAL A 70 9.59 0.60 12.07
CA VAL A 70 9.71 -0.70 12.75
C VAL A 70 11.14 -0.97 13.24
N GLY A 71 12.13 -0.40 12.56
CA GLY A 71 13.54 -0.53 12.92
C GLY A 71 14.13 -1.92 12.63
N SER A 72 15.38 -2.12 13.03
CA SER A 72 16.17 -3.32 12.67
C SER A 72 15.70 -4.63 13.33
N LYS A 73 14.84 -4.56 14.33
CA LYS A 73 14.22 -5.73 14.97
C LYS A 73 12.84 -6.06 14.39
N GLY A 74 12.26 -5.13 13.61
CA GLY A 74 11.04 -5.36 12.84
C GLY A 74 11.37 -5.99 11.50
N GLN A 75 10.33 -6.39 10.78
CA GLN A 75 10.43 -6.97 9.45
C GLN A 75 9.48 -6.25 8.50
N VAL A 76 9.96 -5.90 7.32
CA VAL A 76 9.12 -5.39 6.23
C VAL A 76 9.29 -6.31 5.03
N ILE A 77 8.18 -6.85 4.56
CA ILE A 77 8.09 -7.65 3.35
C ILE A 77 7.28 -6.85 2.36
N ALA A 78 7.90 -6.48 1.26
CA ALA A 78 7.29 -5.70 0.19
C ALA A 78 7.08 -6.59 -1.03
N MET A 79 5.97 -6.41 -1.73
CA MET A 79 5.77 -7.08 -3.00
C MET A 79 5.13 -6.16 -4.04
N ASP A 80 5.51 -6.36 -5.30
CA ASP A 80 4.94 -5.65 -6.45
C ASP A 80 5.19 -6.43 -7.75
N LEU A 81 4.37 -6.17 -8.75
CA LEU A 81 4.59 -6.63 -10.12
C LEU A 81 5.82 -5.95 -10.76
N LEU A 82 6.08 -4.71 -10.36
CA LEU A 82 7.20 -3.89 -10.83
C LEU A 82 8.40 -4.03 -9.90
N ASP A 83 9.61 -3.91 -10.47
CA ASP A 83 10.82 -3.85 -9.67
C ASP A 83 10.88 -2.57 -8.83
N ILE A 84 11.51 -2.68 -7.66
CA ILE A 84 11.88 -1.53 -6.84
C ILE A 84 13.39 -1.49 -6.63
N GLU A 85 13.94 -0.29 -6.55
CA GLU A 85 15.33 -0.13 -6.08
C GLU A 85 15.46 -0.71 -4.67
N PRO A 86 16.50 -1.51 -4.38
CA PRO A 86 16.67 -2.14 -3.09
C PRO A 86 16.54 -1.16 -1.91
N ILE A 87 15.85 -1.59 -0.88
CA ILE A 87 15.68 -0.84 0.37
C ILE A 87 16.35 -1.64 1.48
N LYS A 88 17.32 -1.02 2.16
CA LYS A 88 18.03 -1.67 3.26
C LYS A 88 17.02 -2.15 4.31
N GLY A 89 17.05 -3.44 4.62
CA GLY A 89 16.22 -4.05 5.64
C GLY A 89 14.79 -4.36 5.23
N VAL A 90 14.45 -4.21 3.94
CA VAL A 90 13.18 -4.64 3.35
C VAL A 90 13.44 -5.86 2.48
N SER A 91 12.68 -6.93 2.71
CA SER A 91 12.64 -8.10 1.83
C SER A 91 11.65 -7.82 0.71
N PHE A 92 12.06 -8.00 -0.55
CA PHE A 92 11.20 -7.72 -1.69
C PHE A 92 10.92 -8.97 -2.51
N LEU A 93 9.65 -9.20 -2.81
CA LEU A 93 9.15 -10.22 -3.71
C LEU A 93 8.58 -9.57 -4.97
N LYS A 94 9.14 -9.91 -6.13
CA LYS A 94 8.57 -9.49 -7.41
C LYS A 94 7.60 -10.53 -7.90
N GLY A 95 6.37 -10.13 -8.19
CA GLY A 95 5.38 -11.04 -8.78
C GLY A 95 3.97 -10.45 -8.84
N ASP A 96 3.10 -11.19 -9.51
CA ASP A 96 1.67 -10.88 -9.55
C ASP A 96 1.00 -11.45 -8.30
N PHE A 97 0.36 -10.59 -7.52
CA PHE A 97 -0.32 -11.00 -6.29
C PHE A 97 -1.52 -11.94 -6.53
N SER A 98 -2.03 -11.97 -7.76
CA SER A 98 -3.08 -12.90 -8.18
C SER A 98 -2.57 -14.29 -8.59
N ASP A 99 -1.25 -14.51 -8.61
CA ASP A 99 -0.62 -15.80 -8.91
C ASP A 99 -0.44 -16.61 -7.62
N ASP A 100 -0.99 -17.82 -7.61
CA ASP A 100 -0.95 -18.73 -6.46
C ASP A 100 0.49 -19.07 -6.04
N THR A 101 1.42 -19.15 -6.98
CA THR A 101 2.83 -19.46 -6.68
C THR A 101 3.52 -18.31 -5.98
N VAL A 102 3.28 -17.10 -6.44
CA VAL A 102 3.78 -15.85 -5.82
C VAL A 102 3.16 -15.66 -4.42
N PHE A 103 1.87 -15.95 -4.29
CA PHE A 103 1.17 -15.91 -3.01
C PHE A 103 1.78 -16.90 -2.00
N ALA A 104 2.06 -18.12 -2.42
CA ALA A 104 2.71 -19.14 -1.58
C ALA A 104 4.14 -18.73 -1.18
N GLU A 105 4.89 -18.09 -2.09
CA GLU A 105 6.22 -17.55 -1.79
C GLU A 105 6.15 -16.43 -0.75
N LEU A 106 5.20 -15.49 -0.89
CA LEU A 106 4.95 -14.45 0.10
C LEU A 106 4.66 -15.03 1.48
N GLN A 107 3.81 -16.05 1.56
CA GLN A 107 3.53 -16.76 2.81
C GLN A 107 4.78 -17.41 3.41
N THR A 108 5.64 -17.99 2.57
CA THR A 108 6.91 -18.56 2.99
C THR A 108 7.86 -17.50 3.56
N MET A 109 7.92 -16.31 2.95
CA MET A 109 8.73 -15.19 3.45
C MET A 109 8.26 -14.70 4.82
N ILE A 110 6.96 -14.74 5.08
CA ILE A 110 6.38 -14.41 6.40
C ILE A 110 6.72 -15.49 7.44
N ASN A 111 7.05 -16.71 6.99
CA ASN A 111 7.44 -17.83 7.84
C ASN A 111 6.41 -18.16 8.94
N ASN A 112 5.13 -18.10 8.60
CA ASN A 112 3.99 -18.29 9.51
C ASN A 112 4.00 -17.39 10.77
N LEU A 113 4.79 -16.31 10.77
CA LEU A 113 4.76 -15.32 11.84
C LEU A 113 3.48 -14.49 11.73
N PRO A 114 2.86 -14.14 12.84
CA PRO A 114 1.67 -13.30 12.82
C PRO A 114 2.05 -11.88 12.36
N VAL A 115 1.41 -11.43 11.27
CA VAL A 115 1.62 -10.09 10.72
C VAL A 115 0.92 -9.05 11.59
N ASP A 116 1.60 -7.95 11.88
CA ASP A 116 1.06 -6.83 12.66
C ASP A 116 0.28 -5.85 11.78
N VAL A 117 0.81 -5.56 10.60
CA VAL A 117 0.22 -4.59 9.67
C VAL A 117 0.30 -5.11 8.24
N VAL A 118 -0.81 -5.06 7.53
CA VAL A 118 -0.85 -5.21 6.07
C VAL A 118 -1.20 -3.86 5.48
N LEU A 119 -0.32 -3.35 4.63
CA LEU A 119 -0.52 -2.16 3.81
C LEU A 119 -0.84 -2.59 2.39
N SER A 120 -1.75 -1.90 1.71
CA SER A 120 -2.05 -2.18 0.30
C SER A 120 -2.33 -0.89 -0.48
N ASP A 121 -1.43 -0.58 -1.40
CA ASP A 121 -1.64 0.41 -2.48
C ASP A 121 -1.69 -0.29 -3.85
N ILE A 122 -2.10 -1.59 -3.84
CA ILE A 122 -2.14 -2.40 -5.05
C ILE A 122 -3.17 -1.86 -6.04
N ALA A 123 -2.76 -1.74 -7.29
CA ALA A 123 -3.61 -1.26 -8.36
C ALA A 123 -3.39 -2.10 -9.64
N PRO A 124 -4.44 -2.36 -10.42
CA PRO A 124 -4.27 -3.04 -11.70
C PRO A 124 -3.58 -2.11 -12.70
N ASN A 125 -3.05 -2.70 -13.77
CA ASN A 125 -2.65 -1.94 -14.95
C ASN A 125 -3.89 -1.23 -15.52
N MET A 126 -3.94 0.10 -15.38
CA MET A 126 -5.09 0.91 -15.74
C MET A 126 -5.26 0.99 -17.26
N SER A 127 -6.41 0.56 -17.77
CA SER A 127 -6.78 0.67 -19.18
C SER A 127 -7.31 2.05 -19.57
N GLY A 128 -7.68 2.87 -18.56
CA GLY A 128 -8.38 4.15 -18.73
C GLY A 128 -9.89 4.00 -18.88
N SER A 129 -10.43 2.78 -18.90
CA SER A 129 -11.86 2.49 -18.90
C SER A 129 -12.34 2.13 -17.50
N LYS A 130 -13.19 2.98 -16.91
CA LYS A 130 -13.74 2.73 -15.58
C LYS A 130 -14.46 1.38 -15.48
N ALA A 131 -15.15 0.96 -16.54
CA ALA A 131 -15.88 -0.30 -16.58
C ALA A 131 -14.96 -1.54 -16.49
N ILE A 132 -13.70 -1.40 -16.91
CA ILE A 132 -12.68 -2.46 -16.84
C ILE A 132 -11.85 -2.33 -15.56
N ASP A 133 -11.45 -1.10 -15.23
CA ASP A 133 -10.49 -0.84 -14.16
C ASP A 133 -11.12 -1.04 -12.78
N GLN A 134 -12.41 -0.68 -12.60
CA GLN A 134 -13.08 -0.84 -11.31
C GLN A 134 -13.21 -2.30 -10.87
N PRO A 135 -13.73 -3.24 -11.70
CA PRO A 135 -13.79 -4.65 -11.30
C PRO A 135 -12.43 -5.25 -10.99
N LYS A 136 -11.37 -4.90 -11.75
CA LYS A 136 -10.01 -5.37 -11.49
C LYS A 136 -9.47 -4.84 -10.16
N SER A 137 -9.70 -3.55 -9.87
CA SER A 137 -9.28 -2.97 -8.59
C SER A 137 -10.01 -3.60 -7.41
N MET A 138 -11.31 -3.89 -7.56
CA MET A 138 -12.08 -4.57 -6.52
C MET A 138 -11.58 -5.99 -6.28
N TYR A 139 -11.30 -6.75 -7.34
CA TYR A 139 -10.74 -8.09 -7.24
C TYR A 139 -9.41 -8.12 -6.46
N LEU A 140 -8.47 -7.21 -6.81
CA LEU A 140 -7.21 -7.11 -6.09
C LEU A 140 -7.40 -6.68 -4.62
N ALA A 141 -8.38 -5.83 -4.35
CA ALA A 141 -8.72 -5.43 -2.99
C ALA A 141 -9.30 -6.59 -2.17
N GLU A 142 -10.13 -7.44 -2.78
CA GLU A 142 -10.67 -8.64 -2.16
C GLU A 142 -9.56 -9.65 -1.85
N LEU A 143 -8.63 -9.87 -2.76
CA LEU A 143 -7.44 -10.71 -2.52
C LEU A 143 -6.58 -10.17 -1.38
N ALA A 144 -6.34 -8.85 -1.34
CA ALA A 144 -5.56 -8.22 -0.27
C ALA A 144 -6.26 -8.33 1.08
N LEU A 145 -7.59 -8.21 1.10
CA LEU A 145 -8.41 -8.40 2.30
C LEU A 145 -8.35 -9.85 2.79
N ASP A 146 -8.49 -10.82 1.89
CA ASP A 146 -8.42 -12.24 2.23
C ASP A 146 -7.03 -12.59 2.80
N PHE A 147 -5.97 -12.10 2.16
CA PHE A 147 -4.62 -12.23 2.70
C PHE A 147 -4.50 -11.63 4.11
N ALA A 148 -5.02 -10.43 4.32
CA ALA A 148 -4.97 -9.76 5.62
C ALA A 148 -5.74 -10.53 6.70
N ILE A 149 -6.92 -11.06 6.38
CA ILE A 149 -7.72 -11.89 7.31
C ILE A 149 -6.94 -13.13 7.74
N ASN A 150 -6.23 -13.78 6.81
CA ASN A 150 -5.53 -15.03 7.08
C ASN A 150 -4.15 -14.84 7.72
N SER A 151 -3.51 -13.67 7.54
CA SER A 151 -2.13 -13.42 7.98
C SER A 151 -2.03 -12.55 9.24
N LEU A 152 -2.99 -11.64 9.47
CA LEU A 152 -2.95 -10.74 10.61
C LEU A 152 -3.24 -11.46 11.93
N HIS A 153 -2.50 -11.08 12.96
CA HIS A 153 -2.90 -11.48 14.31
C HIS A 153 -4.15 -10.71 14.79
N LYS A 154 -4.75 -11.13 15.93
CA LYS A 154 -6.03 -10.59 16.43
C LYS A 154 -6.09 -9.07 16.63
N LYS A 155 -4.96 -8.40 16.81
CA LYS A 155 -4.87 -6.94 16.95
C LYS A 155 -4.23 -6.29 15.73
N GLY A 156 -3.96 -7.07 14.68
CA GLY A 156 -3.33 -6.60 13.45
C GLY A 156 -4.21 -5.61 12.70
N VAL A 157 -3.57 -4.82 11.88
CA VAL A 157 -4.17 -3.70 11.17
C VAL A 157 -4.04 -3.90 9.66
N PHE A 158 -5.13 -3.71 8.94
CA PHE A 158 -5.15 -3.67 7.48
C PHE A 158 -5.44 -2.25 6.98
N LEU A 159 -4.54 -1.70 6.19
CA LEU A 159 -4.68 -0.42 5.51
C LEU A 159 -4.72 -0.64 4.01
N ILE A 160 -5.78 -0.26 3.35
CA ILE A 160 -5.89 -0.33 1.89
C ILE A 160 -6.26 1.00 1.28
N LYS A 161 -5.64 1.34 0.15
CA LYS A 161 -6.04 2.44 -0.69
C LYS A 161 -6.87 1.93 -1.85
N LEU A 162 -8.15 2.35 -1.93
CA LEU A 162 -9.05 2.02 -3.03
C LEU A 162 -9.32 3.28 -3.87
N PHE A 163 -8.97 3.24 -5.17
CA PHE A 163 -9.09 4.36 -6.09
C PHE A 163 -8.36 5.62 -5.59
N HIS A 164 -9.06 6.67 -5.22
CA HIS A 164 -8.51 7.88 -4.62
C HIS A 164 -8.86 8.02 -3.13
N VAL A 165 -9.48 7.00 -2.57
CA VAL A 165 -9.94 6.96 -1.18
C VAL A 165 -9.11 5.94 -0.42
N ILE A 166 -8.61 6.32 0.75
CA ILE A 166 -8.02 5.36 1.67
C ILE A 166 -9.14 4.81 2.53
N VAL A 167 -9.36 3.53 2.38
CA VAL A 167 -10.30 2.79 3.23
C VAL A 167 -9.50 2.15 4.35
N PHE A 168 -9.82 2.51 5.52
CA PHE A 168 -9.38 1.91 6.75
C PHE A 168 -10.37 0.85 7.16
N LEU A 169 -10.03 -0.21 7.65
CA LEU A 169 -9.20 -0.83 8.63
C LEU A 169 -9.87 -1.98 9.30
N PHE A 170 -9.22 -3.04 9.43
CA PHE A 170 -9.71 -4.09 10.30
C PHE A 170 -8.69 -4.32 11.42
N GLN A 171 -9.06 -4.01 12.65
CA GLN A 171 -8.64 -4.84 13.78
C GLN A 171 -9.55 -6.06 13.76
N LEU A 172 -9.02 -7.24 13.56
CA LEU A 172 -9.79 -8.50 13.48
C LEU A 172 -10.71 -8.76 14.69
N ASN A 173 -10.51 -8.09 15.81
CA ASN A 173 -11.38 -8.16 16.97
C ASN A 173 -12.63 -7.28 16.92
N ASN A 174 -12.77 -6.42 15.90
CA ASN A 174 -13.91 -5.51 15.81
C ASN A 174 -14.37 -5.38 14.36
N PHE A 175 -15.06 -6.38 13.84
CA PHE A 175 -15.80 -6.33 12.58
C PHE A 175 -16.78 -5.14 12.45
N LYS A 176 -16.87 -4.28 13.47
CA LYS A 176 -17.82 -3.16 13.57
C LYS A 176 -17.23 -1.77 13.36
N LYS A 177 -15.93 -1.60 13.10
CA LYS A 177 -15.32 -0.27 12.88
C LYS A 177 -14.53 -0.22 11.56
N THR A 178 -15.25 -0.21 10.46
CA THR A 178 -14.69 0.28 9.19
C THR A 178 -14.72 1.80 9.23
N LYS A 179 -13.55 2.45 9.29
CA LYS A 179 -13.45 3.91 9.21
C LYS A 179 -13.03 4.27 7.79
N MET A 180 -13.95 4.79 7.01
CA MET A 180 -13.64 5.39 5.72
C MET A 180 -13.12 6.82 5.95
N THR A 181 -11.90 7.10 5.53
CA THR A 181 -11.37 8.46 5.49
C THR A 181 -11.41 8.93 4.04
N THR A 182 -12.31 9.82 3.73
CA THR A 182 -12.41 10.43 2.39
C THR A 182 -11.43 11.60 2.25
N LYS A 183 -11.25 12.08 1.00
CA LYS A 183 -10.43 13.28 0.73
C LYS A 183 -10.86 14.52 1.52
N GLU A 184 -12.12 14.56 1.97
CA GLU A 184 -12.72 15.69 2.69
C GLU A 184 -12.35 15.72 4.18
N ASP A 185 -11.93 14.59 4.75
CA ASP A 185 -11.52 14.48 6.16
C ASP A 185 -10.07 14.92 6.41
N VAL A 186 -9.39 15.36 5.34
CA VAL A 186 -8.00 15.76 5.34
C VAL A 186 -7.92 17.22 4.85
N LYS A 187 -8.09 18.14 5.78
CA LYS A 187 -7.78 19.57 5.63
C LYS A 187 -6.54 19.92 6.43
#